data_1fd0b8e3ea0dd2a9511c68e3d63172e7
#
_entry.id   1fd0b8e3ea0dd2a9511c68e3d63172e7
#
_cell.length_a   1.000
_cell.length_b   1.000
_cell.length_c   1.000
_cell.angle_alpha   90.00
_cell.angle_beta   90.00
_cell.angle_gamma   90.00
#
_symmetry.space_group_name_H-M   'P 1'
#
loop_
_entity.id
_entity.type
_entity.pdbx_description
1 polymer ?
#
loop_
_entity_poly.entity_id
_entity_poly.type
_entity_poly.pdbx_seq_one_letter_code
_entity_poly.pdbx_strand_id
1 'polypeptide(L)'
;CDYETALTRVREALDSGAALERLRLMIDAQGGNSSVIDDESLLAIGQCTYDVIAPEAGYITHMNTEQCGIASVMLGAGRTIKDGPIDYSAGIIMHKKTGDAVTEGECIATLYASDESLLANAAKTYIEAITIGEEMPNVVDTILDIVE
;
A
#
# COMPACT_ATOMS: atom_id res chain seq x y z
N CYS A 1 -18.79 -3.78 23.20
CA CYS A 1 -19.75 -4.61 22.46
C CYS A 1 -19.01 -5.90 22.02
N ASP A 2 -19.76 -6.97 21.74
CA ASP A 2 -19.17 -8.19 21.17
C ASP A 2 -18.70 -7.98 19.72
N TYR A 3 -17.92 -8.95 19.22
CA TYR A 3 -17.32 -8.89 17.89
C TYR A 3 -18.36 -8.75 16.77
N GLU A 4 -19.43 -9.52 16.82
CA GLU A 4 -20.47 -9.51 15.77
C GLU A 4 -21.20 -8.17 15.70
N THR A 5 -21.50 -7.59 16.85
CA THR A 5 -22.09 -6.25 16.95
C THR A 5 -21.11 -5.19 16.39
N ALA A 6 -19.82 -5.28 16.71
CA ALA A 6 -18.82 -4.36 16.20
C ALA A 6 -18.69 -4.47 14.67
N LEU A 7 -18.63 -5.69 14.14
CA LEU A 7 -18.54 -5.96 12.69
C LEU A 7 -19.75 -5.42 11.94
N THR A 8 -20.96 -5.61 12.50
CA THR A 8 -22.19 -5.07 11.93
C THR A 8 -22.15 -3.54 11.85
N ARG A 9 -21.76 -2.86 12.93
CA ARG A 9 -21.64 -1.39 12.96
C ARG A 9 -20.61 -0.86 11.96
N VAL A 10 -19.48 -1.55 11.80
CA VAL A 10 -18.45 -1.16 10.81
C VAL A 10 -19.00 -1.27 9.40
N ARG A 11 -19.68 -2.37 9.06
CA ARG A 11 -20.32 -2.56 7.76
C ARG A 11 -21.39 -1.48 7.50
N GLU A 12 -22.29 -1.23 8.46
CA GLU A 12 -23.28 -0.16 8.35
C GLU A 12 -22.64 1.22 8.11
N ALA A 13 -21.55 1.54 8.80
CA ALA A 13 -20.85 2.81 8.62
C ALA A 13 -20.22 2.94 7.22
N LEU A 14 -19.72 1.85 6.63
CA LEU A 14 -19.20 1.83 5.27
C LEU A 14 -20.32 1.92 4.24
N ASP A 15 -21.34 1.05 4.36
CA ASP A 15 -22.42 0.92 3.38
C ASP A 15 -23.30 2.17 3.32
N SER A 16 -23.52 2.85 4.45
CA SER A 16 -24.28 4.11 4.52
C SER A 16 -23.51 5.35 4.06
N GLY A 17 -22.18 5.24 3.84
CA GLY A 17 -21.33 6.40 3.56
C GLY A 17 -20.96 7.23 4.80
N ALA A 18 -21.42 6.86 6.00
CA ALA A 18 -21.11 7.62 7.22
C ALA A 18 -19.61 7.66 7.54
N ALA A 19 -18.86 6.58 7.23
CA ALA A 19 -17.43 6.54 7.38
C ALA A 19 -16.74 7.53 6.42
N LEU A 20 -17.18 7.60 5.16
CA LEU A 20 -16.66 8.52 4.16
C LEU A 20 -16.90 9.99 4.53
N GLU A 21 -18.11 10.29 5.04
CA GLU A 21 -18.43 11.63 5.52
C GLU A 21 -17.57 12.02 6.75
N ARG A 22 -17.26 11.06 7.62
CA ARG A 22 -16.35 11.29 8.74
C ARG A 22 -14.91 11.59 8.27
N LEU A 23 -14.45 10.90 7.22
CA LEU A 23 -13.16 11.17 6.58
C LEU A 23 -13.15 12.58 5.98
N ARG A 24 -14.23 13.01 5.31
CA ARG A 24 -14.38 14.38 4.77
C ARG A 24 -14.19 15.43 5.86
N LEU A 25 -14.92 15.30 6.96
CA LEU A 25 -14.81 16.20 8.11
C LEU A 25 -13.41 16.23 8.73
N MET A 26 -12.72 15.08 8.75
CA MET A 26 -11.35 14.98 9.26
C MET A 26 -10.37 15.73 8.35
N ILE A 27 -10.48 15.58 7.03
CA ILE A 27 -9.64 16.29 6.05
C ILE A 27 -9.83 17.80 6.20
N ASP A 28 -11.09 18.29 6.25
CA ASP A 28 -11.39 19.71 6.41
C ASP A 28 -10.85 20.27 7.74
N ALA A 29 -11.02 19.53 8.84
CA ALA A 29 -10.54 19.94 10.16
C ALA A 29 -9.01 20.04 10.23
N GLN A 30 -8.29 19.26 9.39
CA GLN A 30 -6.82 19.32 9.26
C GLN A 30 -6.35 20.36 8.22
N GLY A 31 -7.27 21.10 7.60
CA GLY A 31 -6.96 22.12 6.59
C GLY A 31 -6.64 21.56 5.21
N GLY A 32 -7.01 20.30 4.95
CA GLY A 32 -6.88 19.65 3.65
C GLY A 32 -8.04 20.00 2.69
N ASN A 33 -7.95 19.52 1.46
CA ASN A 33 -8.99 19.67 0.45
C ASN A 33 -9.86 18.40 0.41
N SER A 34 -11.03 18.42 1.02
CA SER A 34 -11.93 17.25 1.06
C SER A 34 -12.59 16.91 -0.27
N SER A 35 -12.49 17.77 -1.29
CA SER A 35 -12.98 17.49 -2.65
C SER A 35 -12.30 16.26 -3.27
N VAL A 36 -11.13 15.86 -2.77
CA VAL A 36 -10.43 14.62 -3.20
C VAL A 36 -11.25 13.35 -2.99
N ILE A 37 -12.25 13.40 -2.11
CA ILE A 37 -13.17 12.27 -1.86
C ILE A 37 -14.13 12.07 -3.04
N ASP A 38 -14.52 13.15 -3.70
CA ASP A 38 -15.44 13.12 -4.83
C ASP A 38 -14.70 13.04 -6.17
N ASP A 39 -13.44 13.50 -6.19
CA ASP A 39 -12.59 13.54 -7.37
C ASP A 39 -11.14 13.18 -7.02
N GLU A 40 -10.81 11.90 -7.15
CA GLU A 40 -9.47 11.38 -6.87
C GLU A 40 -8.40 11.94 -7.80
N SER A 41 -8.77 12.51 -8.97
CA SER A 41 -7.81 13.13 -9.90
C SER A 41 -7.14 14.38 -9.32
N LEU A 42 -7.68 14.93 -8.22
CA LEU A 42 -7.06 16.03 -7.47
C LEU A 42 -5.84 15.57 -6.64
N LEU A 43 -5.64 14.26 -6.46
CA LEU A 43 -4.44 13.71 -5.84
C LEU A 43 -3.33 13.64 -6.89
N ALA A 44 -2.14 14.13 -6.52
CA ALA A 44 -0.98 14.00 -7.40
C ALA A 44 -0.55 12.53 -7.48
N ILE A 45 -0.28 12.06 -8.72
CA ILE A 45 0.30 10.74 -8.98
C ILE A 45 1.60 10.95 -9.76
N GLY A 46 2.68 10.26 -9.38
CA GLY A 46 3.97 10.32 -10.05
C GLY A 46 3.83 9.95 -11.54
N GLN A 47 4.45 10.76 -12.38
CA GLN A 47 4.31 10.64 -13.85
C GLN A 47 5.13 9.48 -14.42
N CYS A 48 6.16 9.02 -13.69
CA CYS A 48 6.99 7.89 -14.05
C CYS A 48 6.52 6.65 -13.31
N THR A 49 6.38 5.53 -14.02
CA THR A 49 5.91 4.27 -13.44
C THR A 49 6.84 3.12 -13.77
N TYR A 50 6.87 2.11 -12.91
CA TYR A 50 7.59 0.88 -13.12
C TYR A 50 6.82 -0.30 -12.53
N ASP A 51 6.51 -1.29 -13.38
CA ASP A 51 5.84 -2.52 -12.95
C ASP A 51 6.88 -3.53 -12.46
N VAL A 52 6.76 -3.95 -11.22
CA VAL A 52 7.56 -5.03 -10.64
C VAL A 52 6.90 -6.36 -10.98
N ILE A 53 7.66 -7.19 -11.66
CA ILE A 53 7.18 -8.45 -12.23
C ILE A 53 7.67 -9.63 -11.39
N ALA A 54 6.80 -10.62 -11.14
CA ALA A 54 7.17 -11.86 -10.48
C ALA A 54 8.20 -12.63 -11.32
N PRO A 55 9.37 -13.00 -10.75
CA PRO A 55 10.42 -13.70 -11.48
C PRO A 55 10.10 -15.19 -11.71
N GLU A 56 9.17 -15.76 -10.97
CA GLU A 56 8.76 -17.16 -11.02
C GLU A 56 7.31 -17.33 -10.56
N ALA A 57 6.72 -18.47 -10.84
CA ALA A 57 5.40 -18.85 -10.35
C ALA A 57 5.47 -19.45 -8.94
N GLY A 58 4.46 -19.24 -8.12
CA GLY A 58 4.35 -19.76 -6.76
C GLY A 58 3.41 -18.97 -5.88
N TYR A 59 3.72 -18.89 -4.61
CA TYR A 59 3.02 -18.07 -3.62
C TYR A 59 3.98 -17.07 -3.01
N ILE A 60 3.55 -15.85 -2.74
CA ILE A 60 4.31 -14.92 -1.93
C ILE A 60 4.32 -15.45 -0.49
N THR A 61 5.44 -16.02 -0.08
CA THR A 61 5.59 -16.65 1.25
C THR A 61 6.02 -15.68 2.32
N HIS A 62 6.73 -14.62 1.94
CA HIS A 62 7.19 -13.58 2.85
C HIS A 62 7.38 -12.24 2.13
N MET A 63 7.06 -11.16 2.83
CA MET A 63 7.38 -9.78 2.45
C MET A 63 8.13 -9.11 3.59
N ASN A 64 9.36 -8.67 3.34
CA ASN A 64 10.09 -7.83 4.28
C ASN A 64 9.52 -6.41 4.23
N THR A 65 8.61 -6.08 5.15
CA THR A 65 7.89 -4.80 5.17
C THR A 65 8.81 -3.59 5.37
N GLU A 66 9.92 -3.76 6.11
CA GLU A 66 10.93 -2.70 6.25
C GLU A 66 11.56 -2.37 4.90
N GLN A 67 11.99 -3.36 4.13
CA GLN A 67 12.57 -3.15 2.81
C GLN A 67 11.56 -2.61 1.80
N CYS A 68 10.30 -3.02 1.87
CA CYS A 68 9.21 -2.41 1.08
C CYS A 68 9.05 -0.92 1.43
N GLY A 69 9.14 -0.56 2.72
CA GLY A 69 9.12 0.83 3.18
C GLY A 69 10.34 1.62 2.68
N ILE A 70 11.54 1.02 2.71
CA ILE A 70 12.77 1.63 2.18
C ILE A 70 12.62 1.89 0.67
N ALA A 71 12.09 0.93 -0.10
CA ALA A 71 11.82 1.12 -1.52
C ALA A 71 10.89 2.32 -1.77
N SER A 72 9.85 2.50 -0.96
CA SER A 72 8.95 3.66 -1.02
C SER A 72 9.69 4.99 -0.73
N VAL A 73 10.58 5.01 0.28
CA VAL A 73 11.43 6.18 0.55
C VAL A 73 12.36 6.50 -0.61
N MET A 74 12.92 5.48 -1.28
CA MET A 74 13.78 5.67 -2.46
C MET A 74 13.06 6.32 -3.64
N LEU A 75 11.75 6.12 -3.77
CA LEU A 75 10.91 6.78 -4.78
C LEU A 75 10.65 8.26 -4.48
N GLY A 76 10.96 8.72 -3.26
CA GLY A 76 10.68 10.08 -2.79
C GLY A 76 9.50 10.19 -1.82
N ALA A 77 8.76 9.09 -1.53
CA ALA A 77 7.60 9.10 -0.64
C ALA A 77 7.96 9.28 0.85
N GLY A 78 9.24 9.34 1.18
CA GLY A 78 9.73 9.56 2.54
C GLY A 78 10.98 10.44 2.59
N ARG A 79 11.34 10.90 3.79
CA ARG A 79 12.52 11.75 3.99
C ARG A 79 13.77 10.90 4.14
N THR A 80 14.78 11.17 3.33
CA THR A 80 16.12 10.59 3.46
C THR A 80 17.03 11.37 4.39
N ILE A 81 16.71 12.65 4.62
CA ILE A 81 17.40 13.56 5.54
C ILE A 81 16.38 14.32 6.39
N LYS A 82 16.82 14.78 7.58
CA LYS A 82 15.97 15.61 8.44
C LYS A 82 15.49 16.86 7.69
N ASP A 83 14.20 17.14 7.77
CA ASP A 83 13.53 18.27 7.12
C ASP A 83 13.63 18.27 5.58
N GLY A 84 14.01 17.13 4.98
CA GLY A 84 14.02 16.95 3.52
C GLY A 84 12.61 16.96 2.91
N PRO A 85 12.50 17.21 1.60
CA PRO A 85 11.22 17.18 0.89
C PRO A 85 10.63 15.76 0.87
N ILE A 86 9.31 15.69 0.75
CA ILE A 86 8.57 14.47 0.44
C ILE A 86 7.84 14.70 -0.87
N ASP A 87 7.96 13.77 -1.79
CA ASP A 87 7.14 13.71 -3.00
C ASP A 87 5.84 12.96 -2.68
N TYR A 88 4.75 13.71 -2.50
CA TYR A 88 3.43 13.13 -2.19
C TYR A 88 2.78 12.40 -3.37
N SER A 89 3.38 12.46 -4.56
CA SER A 89 2.93 11.73 -5.74
C SER A 89 3.62 10.38 -5.91
N ALA A 90 4.73 10.16 -5.17
CA ALA A 90 5.50 8.93 -5.20
C ALA A 90 4.91 7.87 -4.27
N GLY A 91 5.06 6.61 -4.63
CA GLY A 91 4.59 5.49 -3.82
C GLY A 91 4.59 4.15 -4.54
N ILE A 92 4.02 3.15 -3.88
CA ILE A 92 3.91 1.78 -4.39
C ILE A 92 2.47 1.30 -4.26
N ILE A 93 1.87 0.86 -5.36
CA ILE A 93 0.61 0.11 -5.34
C ILE A 93 0.96 -1.37 -5.38
N MET A 94 0.68 -2.07 -4.28
CA MET A 94 0.87 -3.50 -4.17
C MET A 94 -0.34 -4.24 -4.74
N HIS A 95 -0.13 -5.08 -5.75
CA HIS A 95 -1.18 -5.91 -6.34
C HIS A 95 -1.27 -7.28 -5.70
N LYS A 96 -0.18 -7.71 -5.05
CA LYS A 96 -0.06 -9.01 -4.39
C LYS A 96 0.54 -8.86 -3.00
N LYS A 97 0.14 -9.74 -2.08
CA LYS A 97 0.57 -9.78 -0.68
C LYS A 97 0.95 -11.20 -0.27
N THR A 98 1.50 -11.34 0.93
CA THR A 98 1.78 -12.66 1.52
C THR A 98 0.53 -13.54 1.50
N GLY A 99 0.66 -14.75 0.97
CA GLY A 99 -0.42 -15.72 0.77
C GLY A 99 -0.98 -15.74 -0.65
N ASP A 100 -0.76 -14.70 -1.46
CA ASP A 100 -1.27 -14.65 -2.82
C ASP A 100 -0.46 -15.55 -3.75
N ALA A 101 -1.16 -16.24 -4.67
CA ALA A 101 -0.55 -16.94 -5.78
C ALA A 101 -0.11 -15.95 -6.86
N VAL A 102 1.03 -16.23 -7.49
CA VAL A 102 1.60 -15.47 -8.58
C VAL A 102 2.04 -16.39 -9.72
N THR A 103 2.02 -15.87 -10.94
CA THR A 103 2.59 -16.53 -12.11
C THR A 103 3.84 -15.78 -12.57
N GLU A 104 4.78 -16.48 -13.21
CA GLU A 104 5.94 -15.84 -13.81
C GLU A 104 5.51 -14.75 -14.80
N GLY A 105 6.08 -13.56 -14.71
CA GLY A 105 5.72 -12.41 -15.54
C GLY A 105 4.52 -11.61 -15.05
N GLU A 106 3.85 -12.01 -13.97
CA GLU A 106 2.72 -11.26 -13.40
C GLU A 106 3.19 -9.98 -12.68
N CYS A 107 2.48 -8.86 -12.91
CA CYS A 107 2.74 -7.62 -12.18
C CYS A 107 2.29 -7.75 -10.72
N ILE A 108 3.24 -7.68 -9.79
CA ILE A 108 2.99 -7.80 -8.34
C ILE A 108 2.93 -6.45 -7.61
N ALA A 109 3.49 -5.40 -8.22
CA ALA A 109 3.39 -4.03 -7.73
C ALA A 109 3.66 -3.04 -8.85
N THR A 110 3.10 -1.82 -8.75
CA THR A 110 3.43 -0.69 -9.61
C THR A 110 4.02 0.43 -8.75
N LEU A 111 5.22 0.89 -9.12
CA LEU A 111 5.95 1.97 -8.48
C LEU A 111 5.67 3.29 -9.21
N TYR A 112 5.56 4.37 -8.46
CA TYR A 112 5.31 5.73 -8.95
C TYR A 112 6.37 6.69 -8.41
N ALA A 113 6.91 7.55 -9.28
CA ALA A 113 7.85 8.60 -8.90
C ALA A 113 7.72 9.80 -9.85
N SER A 114 8.18 10.98 -9.41
CA SER A 114 8.33 12.15 -10.28
C SER A 114 9.63 12.11 -11.11
N ASP A 115 10.62 11.30 -10.68
CA ASP A 115 11.92 11.14 -11.34
C ASP A 115 12.13 9.67 -11.72
N GLU A 116 12.22 9.40 -13.04
CA GLU A 116 12.40 8.06 -13.60
C GLU A 116 13.68 7.37 -13.08
N SER A 117 14.73 8.14 -12.78
CA SER A 117 16.01 7.61 -12.30
C SER A 117 15.92 6.88 -10.96
N LEU A 118 14.86 7.12 -10.17
CA LEU A 118 14.64 6.50 -8.87
C LEU A 118 14.01 5.10 -8.98
N LEU A 119 13.30 4.81 -10.07
CA LEU A 119 12.47 3.63 -10.23
C LEU A 119 13.25 2.32 -10.20
N ALA A 120 14.34 2.22 -10.97
CA ALA A 120 15.07 0.96 -11.14
C ALA A 120 15.66 0.44 -9.82
N ASN A 121 16.24 1.31 -9.01
CA ASN A 121 16.83 0.92 -7.72
C ASN A 121 15.73 0.57 -6.69
N ALA A 122 14.65 1.33 -6.65
CA ALA A 122 13.51 1.06 -5.78
C ALA A 122 12.84 -0.28 -6.16
N ALA A 123 12.65 -0.55 -7.45
CA ALA A 123 12.10 -1.81 -7.94
C ALA A 123 12.97 -3.01 -7.55
N LYS A 124 14.30 -2.88 -7.67
CA LYS A 124 15.23 -3.90 -7.21
C LYS A 124 15.10 -4.16 -5.71
N THR A 125 15.08 -3.12 -4.89
CA THR A 125 14.92 -3.25 -3.43
C THR A 125 13.57 -3.89 -3.09
N TYR A 126 12.50 -3.53 -3.80
CA TYR A 126 11.17 -4.08 -3.57
C TYR A 126 11.10 -5.58 -3.93
N ILE A 127 11.61 -6.00 -5.10
CA ILE A 127 11.57 -7.42 -5.49
C ILE A 127 12.45 -8.28 -4.59
N GLU A 128 13.60 -7.78 -4.14
CA GLU A 128 14.48 -8.48 -3.18
C GLU A 128 13.83 -8.61 -1.79
N ALA A 129 12.82 -7.80 -1.46
CA ALA A 129 12.04 -7.91 -0.23
C ALA A 129 10.97 -9.02 -0.28
N ILE A 130 10.70 -9.57 -1.48
CA ILE A 130 9.65 -10.57 -1.71
C ILE A 130 10.29 -11.95 -1.81
N THR A 131 9.71 -12.92 -1.10
CA THR A 131 10.06 -14.35 -1.24
C THR A 131 8.90 -15.09 -1.88
N ILE A 132 9.18 -15.80 -2.97
CA ILE A 132 8.22 -16.68 -3.64
C ILE A 132 8.60 -18.13 -3.30
N GLY A 133 7.63 -18.98 -3.06
CA GLY A 133 7.82 -20.40 -2.76
C GLY A 133 6.70 -21.26 -3.34
N GLU A 134 6.94 -22.57 -3.39
CA GLU A 134 6.01 -23.54 -4.01
C GLU A 134 4.72 -23.76 -3.18
N GLU A 135 4.80 -23.60 -1.86
CA GLU A 135 3.69 -23.86 -0.95
C GLU A 135 3.09 -22.56 -0.40
N MET A 136 1.76 -22.53 -0.32
CA MET A 136 1.04 -21.42 0.31
C MET A 136 1.44 -21.32 1.79
N PRO A 137 1.89 -20.13 2.26
CA PRO A 137 2.25 -19.95 3.65
C PRO A 137 1.02 -19.97 4.56
N ASN A 138 1.22 -20.30 5.84
CA ASN A 138 0.18 -20.10 6.83
C ASN A 138 0.00 -18.59 7.08
N VAL A 139 -1.11 -18.04 6.58
CA VAL A 139 -1.44 -16.61 6.77
C VAL A 139 -2.09 -16.44 8.14
N VAL A 140 -1.48 -15.61 8.96
CA VAL A 140 -1.98 -15.30 10.31
C VAL A 140 -3.17 -14.32 10.18
N ASP A 141 -4.20 -14.54 10.99
CA ASP A 141 -5.36 -13.65 11.06
C ASP A 141 -4.95 -12.21 11.43
N THR A 142 -5.67 -11.24 10.89
CA THR A 142 -5.43 -9.83 11.17
C THR A 142 -5.62 -9.51 12.66
N ILE A 143 -6.58 -10.19 13.32
CA ILE A 143 -6.82 -10.07 14.76
C ILE A 143 -6.07 -11.20 15.44
N LEU A 144 -5.00 -10.89 16.15
CA LEU A 144 -4.14 -11.87 16.83
C LEU A 144 -4.71 -12.30 18.18
N ASP A 145 -5.35 -11.38 18.91
CA ASP A 145 -5.91 -11.63 20.24
C ASP A 145 -6.92 -10.54 20.62
N ILE A 146 -7.81 -10.87 21.55
CA ILE A 146 -8.78 -9.94 22.16
C ILE A 146 -8.47 -9.90 23.65
N VAL A 147 -8.08 -8.74 24.15
CA VAL A 147 -7.80 -8.51 25.57
C VAL A 147 -9.07 -7.98 26.24
N GLU A 148 -9.63 -8.72 27.23
CA GLU A 148 -10.79 -8.32 28.04
C GLU A 148 -10.38 -7.42 29.23
#